data_f1fd5fc1f571eebd773aca341256fa00
#
_entry.id   f1fd5fc1f571eebd773aca341256fa00
#
_cell.length_a   1.000
_cell.length_b   1.000
_cell.length_c   1.000
_cell.angle_alpha   90.00
_cell.angle_beta   90.00
_cell.angle_gamma   90.00
#
_symmetry.space_group_name_H-M   'P 1'
#
loop_
_entity.id
_entity.type
_entity.pdbx_description
1 polymer ?
#
loop_
_entity_poly.entity_id
_entity_poly.type
_entity_poly.pdbx_seq_one_letter_code
_entity_poly.pdbx_strand_id
1 'polypeptide(L)'
;MEFTSWTLFIDLGLASLLLLAGQVLRARIRVVQKLFLPANVIGGGLGLALGASGLGWLPFSTTIGSYPGILIALIFVTLPFSAASGPRRAVGRNVAELFAYSTVVILLQWGLGLAVALSLIHI
;
A
#
# COMPACT_ATOMS: atom_id res chain seq x y z
N MET A 1 -6.45 22.67 -1.67
CA MET A 1 -7.75 22.54 -0.97
C MET A 1 -7.45 22.26 0.51
N GLU A 2 -8.08 23.03 1.40
CA GLU A 2 -7.94 22.78 2.84
C GLU A 2 -8.65 21.49 3.25
N PHE A 3 -8.17 20.86 4.33
CA PHE A 3 -8.79 19.64 4.84
C PHE A 3 -10.18 19.93 5.39
N THR A 4 -11.18 19.39 4.73
CA THR A 4 -12.59 19.45 5.15
C THR A 4 -13.18 18.05 5.08
N SER A 5 -14.23 17.76 5.82
CA SER A 5 -14.93 16.47 5.76
C SER A 5 -15.34 16.13 4.31
N TRP A 6 -15.69 17.09 3.52
CA TRP A 6 -16.03 16.92 2.10
C TRP A 6 -14.83 16.52 1.24
N THR A 7 -13.64 17.08 1.47
CA THR A 7 -12.43 16.69 0.72
C THR A 7 -12.06 15.26 1.02
N LEU A 8 -12.21 14.82 2.26
CA LEU A 8 -12.00 13.41 2.66
C LEU A 8 -12.94 12.47 1.88
N PHE A 9 -14.24 12.80 1.79
CA PHE A 9 -15.19 11.97 1.03
C PHE A 9 -14.86 11.92 -0.46
N ILE A 10 -14.46 13.04 -1.04
CA ILE A 10 -14.06 13.11 -2.45
C ILE A 10 -12.82 12.25 -2.68
N ASP A 11 -11.78 12.40 -1.86
CA ASP A 11 -10.53 11.65 -1.98
C ASP A 11 -10.76 10.14 -1.83
N LEU A 12 -11.56 9.72 -0.83
CA LEU A 12 -11.93 8.31 -0.64
C LEU A 12 -12.79 7.79 -1.78
N GLY A 13 -13.71 8.60 -2.30
CA GLY A 13 -14.54 8.26 -3.45
C GLY A 13 -13.69 8.04 -4.71
N LEU A 14 -12.79 8.97 -5.00
CA LEU A 14 -11.85 8.86 -6.13
C LEU A 14 -10.91 7.66 -5.97
N ALA A 15 -10.35 7.43 -4.77
CA ALA A 15 -9.51 6.27 -4.49
C ALA A 15 -10.29 4.96 -4.70
N SER A 16 -11.54 4.89 -4.24
CA SER A 16 -12.41 3.73 -4.44
C SER A 16 -12.70 3.46 -5.91
N LEU A 17 -12.97 4.50 -6.70
CA LEU A 17 -13.16 4.38 -8.15
C LEU A 17 -11.89 3.87 -8.85
N LEU A 18 -10.72 4.36 -8.45
CA LEU A 18 -9.44 3.90 -8.99
C LEU A 18 -9.16 2.44 -8.65
N LEU A 19 -9.47 2.02 -7.42
CA LEU A 19 -9.36 0.61 -7.02
C LEU A 19 -10.30 -0.27 -7.84
N LEU A 20 -11.53 0.18 -8.05
CA LEU A 20 -12.51 -0.52 -8.89
C LEU A 20 -12.03 -0.60 -10.35
N ALA A 21 -11.52 0.49 -10.90
CA ALA A 21 -10.91 0.51 -12.23
C ALA A 21 -9.72 -0.46 -12.32
N GLY A 22 -8.84 -0.47 -11.32
CA GLY A 22 -7.73 -1.42 -11.21
C GLY A 22 -8.20 -2.88 -11.20
N GLN A 23 -9.28 -3.16 -10.47
CA GLN A 23 -9.91 -4.48 -10.43
C GLN A 23 -10.45 -4.89 -11.81
N VAL A 24 -11.17 -3.99 -12.48
CA VAL A 24 -11.73 -4.22 -13.82
C VAL A 24 -10.60 -4.41 -14.85
N LEU A 25 -9.57 -3.59 -14.83
CA LEU A 25 -8.41 -3.74 -15.71
C LEU A 25 -7.73 -5.09 -15.51
N ARG A 26 -7.49 -5.48 -14.24
CA ARG A 26 -6.93 -6.78 -13.92
C ARG A 26 -7.80 -7.93 -14.44
N ALA A 27 -9.13 -7.80 -14.34
CA ALA A 27 -10.06 -8.84 -14.81
C ALA A 27 -10.11 -8.95 -16.35
N ARG A 28 -9.88 -7.84 -17.06
CA ARG A 28 -10.04 -7.76 -18.53
C ARG A 28 -8.74 -7.92 -19.30
N ILE A 29 -7.61 -7.48 -18.75
CA ILE A 29 -6.34 -7.41 -19.47
C ILE A 29 -5.46 -8.61 -19.11
N ARG A 30 -5.26 -9.53 -20.06
CA ARG A 30 -4.45 -10.75 -19.89
C ARG A 30 -2.98 -10.45 -19.53
N VAL A 31 -2.40 -9.36 -20.04
CA VAL A 31 -1.02 -8.96 -19.72
C VAL A 31 -0.89 -8.61 -18.23
N VAL A 32 -1.85 -7.88 -17.70
CA VAL A 32 -1.90 -7.49 -16.27
C VAL A 32 -2.05 -8.72 -15.38
N GLN A 33 -2.84 -9.71 -15.82
CA GLN A 33 -3.00 -10.99 -15.12
C GLN A 33 -1.69 -11.78 -15.07
N LYS A 34 -0.95 -11.83 -16.18
CA LYS A 34 0.35 -12.52 -16.27
C LYS A 34 1.44 -11.89 -15.41
N LEU A 35 1.36 -10.59 -15.17
CA LEU A 35 2.30 -9.86 -14.31
C LEU A 35 2.02 -10.07 -12.81
N PHE A 36 0.97 -10.81 -12.45
CA PHE A 36 0.55 -11.05 -11.04
C PHE A 36 0.38 -9.77 -10.23
N LEU A 37 0.14 -8.62 -10.87
CA LEU A 37 -0.04 -7.35 -10.19
C LEU A 37 -1.36 -7.33 -9.40
N PRO A 38 -1.33 -6.98 -8.09
CA PRO A 38 -2.55 -6.77 -7.33
C PRO A 38 -3.31 -5.55 -7.86
N ALA A 39 -4.64 -5.59 -7.76
CA ALA A 39 -5.51 -4.50 -8.24
C ALA A 39 -5.18 -3.14 -7.62
N ASN A 40 -4.71 -3.15 -6.36
CA ASN A 40 -4.32 -1.94 -5.62
C ASN A 40 -3.11 -1.23 -6.28
N VAL A 41 -2.14 -2.00 -6.78
CA VAL A 41 -0.96 -1.45 -7.49
C VAL A 41 -1.39 -0.81 -8.80
N ILE A 42 -2.32 -1.44 -9.52
CA ILE A 42 -2.87 -0.91 -10.77
C ILE A 42 -3.67 0.37 -10.48
N GLY A 43 -4.55 0.34 -9.48
CA GLY A 43 -5.33 1.50 -9.05
C GLY A 43 -4.45 2.65 -8.58
N GLY A 44 -3.39 2.36 -7.81
CA GLY A 44 -2.39 3.34 -7.38
C GLY A 44 -1.61 3.94 -8.56
N GLY A 45 -1.21 3.12 -9.52
CA GLY A 45 -0.54 3.57 -10.75
C GLY A 45 -1.43 4.51 -11.59
N LEU A 46 -2.73 4.16 -11.71
CA LEU A 46 -3.71 5.05 -12.35
C LEU A 46 -3.86 6.36 -11.58
N GLY A 47 -3.89 6.30 -10.25
CA GLY A 47 -3.96 7.48 -9.40
C GLY A 47 -2.77 8.41 -9.57
N LEU A 48 -1.55 7.87 -9.70
CA LEU A 48 -0.35 8.64 -10.00
C LEU A 48 -0.40 9.25 -11.40
N ALA A 49 -0.82 8.48 -12.41
CA ALA A 49 -0.88 8.93 -13.78
C ALA A 49 -1.95 10.03 -13.99
N LEU A 50 -3.12 9.88 -13.36
CA LEU A 50 -4.25 10.79 -13.52
C LEU A 50 -4.28 11.90 -12.46
N GLY A 51 -3.54 11.74 -11.36
CA GLY A 51 -3.46 12.71 -10.27
C GLY A 51 -2.58 13.91 -10.58
N ALA A 52 -2.37 14.75 -9.57
CA ALA A 52 -1.62 16.00 -9.67
C ALA A 52 -0.16 15.83 -10.12
N SER A 53 0.44 14.65 -9.86
CA SER A 53 1.81 14.33 -10.30
C SER A 53 1.91 13.90 -11.76
N GLY A 54 0.78 13.59 -12.42
CA GLY A 54 0.71 13.19 -13.81
C GLY A 54 -0.12 14.17 -14.63
N LEU A 55 -1.28 13.75 -15.13
CA LEU A 55 -2.14 14.55 -16.00
C LEU A 55 -2.95 15.64 -15.26
N GLY A 56 -3.02 15.61 -13.96
CA GLY A 56 -3.78 16.58 -13.16
C GLY A 56 -5.30 16.52 -13.33
N TRP A 57 -5.84 15.42 -13.86
CA TRP A 57 -7.28 15.28 -14.10
C TRP A 57 -8.08 14.97 -12.82
N LEU A 58 -7.44 14.34 -11.84
CA LEU A 58 -8.09 14.00 -10.60
C LEU A 58 -7.81 15.07 -9.53
N PRO A 59 -8.85 15.72 -9.00
CA PRO A 59 -8.72 16.80 -8.02
C PRO A 59 -8.48 16.24 -6.60
N PHE A 60 -7.43 15.48 -6.41
CA PHE A 60 -7.04 15.03 -5.08
C PHE A 60 -6.64 16.19 -4.19
N SER A 61 -6.96 16.10 -2.91
CA SER A 61 -6.51 17.06 -1.92
C SER A 61 -5.00 16.94 -1.65
N THR A 62 -4.39 18.01 -1.15
CA THR A 62 -2.97 18.02 -0.75
C THR A 62 -2.70 17.10 0.44
N THR A 63 -3.73 16.74 1.20
CA THR A 63 -3.66 15.86 2.38
C THR A 63 -3.69 14.37 2.06
N ILE A 64 -3.92 13.97 0.80
CA ILE A 64 -3.99 12.56 0.40
C ILE A 64 -2.71 11.78 0.77
N GLY A 65 -1.55 12.44 0.78
CA GLY A 65 -0.28 11.84 1.19
C GLY A 65 -0.23 11.41 2.65
N SER A 66 -1.10 11.92 3.52
CA SER A 66 -1.17 11.56 4.94
C SER A 66 -2.05 10.33 5.20
N TYR A 67 -2.95 9.99 4.27
CA TYR A 67 -3.91 8.89 4.46
C TYR A 67 -3.26 7.50 4.65
N PRO A 68 -2.18 7.14 3.93
CA PRO A 68 -1.52 5.86 4.18
C PRO A 68 -1.07 5.69 5.63
N GLY A 69 -0.52 6.74 6.24
CA GLY A 69 -0.10 6.71 7.65
C GLY A 69 -1.28 6.48 8.60
N ILE A 70 -2.40 7.17 8.37
CA ILE A 70 -3.62 7.01 9.17
C ILE A 70 -4.19 5.60 9.01
N LEU A 71 -4.26 5.09 7.78
CA LEU A 71 -4.77 3.74 7.51
C LEU A 71 -3.90 2.66 8.13
N ILE A 72 -2.57 2.80 8.08
CA ILE A 72 -1.63 1.88 8.73
C ILE A 72 -1.86 1.90 10.25
N ALA A 73 -2.00 3.07 10.87
CA ALA A 73 -2.28 3.19 12.29
C ALA A 73 -3.59 2.48 12.66
N LEU A 74 -4.65 2.66 11.86
CA LEU A 74 -5.93 1.98 12.06
C LEU A 74 -5.81 0.45 11.95
N ILE A 75 -5.04 -0.04 10.97
CA ILE A 75 -4.77 -1.48 10.82
C ILE A 75 -4.09 -2.02 12.08
N PHE A 76 -3.05 -1.34 12.59
CA PHE A 76 -2.36 -1.77 13.80
C PHE A 76 -3.25 -1.75 15.03
N VAL A 77 -4.14 -0.77 15.16
CA VAL A 77 -5.11 -0.71 16.26
C VAL A 77 -6.12 -1.86 16.18
N THR A 78 -6.52 -2.29 14.99
CA THR A 78 -7.51 -3.36 14.81
C THR A 78 -6.92 -4.77 14.92
N LEU A 79 -5.61 -4.95 14.72
CA LEU A 79 -4.94 -6.24 14.79
C LEU A 79 -5.19 -7.03 16.09
N PRO A 80 -5.11 -6.44 17.30
CA PRO A 80 -5.38 -7.17 18.55
C PRO A 80 -6.80 -7.71 18.62
N PHE A 81 -7.77 -7.02 18.03
CA PHE A 81 -9.17 -7.45 18.03
C PHE A 81 -9.42 -8.60 17.06
N SER A 82 -8.66 -8.68 15.98
CA SER A 82 -8.72 -9.80 15.02
C SER A 82 -8.10 -11.08 15.57
N ALA A 83 -7.10 -10.97 16.43
CA ALA A 83 -6.37 -12.11 17.00
C ALA A 83 -7.11 -12.81 18.17
N ALA A 84 -8.21 -12.27 18.65
CA ALA A 84 -8.91 -12.77 19.83
C ALA A 84 -9.63 -14.13 19.66
N SER A 85 -9.67 -14.69 18.46
CA SER A 85 -10.49 -15.86 18.11
C SER A 85 -9.74 -17.19 18.09
N GLY A 86 -8.45 -17.25 18.44
CA GLY A 86 -7.63 -18.47 18.38
C GLY A 86 -6.97 -18.87 19.71
N PRO A 87 -6.51 -20.11 19.83
CA PRO A 87 -5.76 -20.55 21.01
C PRO A 87 -4.49 -19.72 21.16
N ARG A 88 -4.35 -19.01 22.27
CA ARG A 88 -3.26 -18.04 22.55
C ARG A 88 -1.85 -18.57 22.27
N ARG A 89 -1.62 -19.88 22.43
CA ARG A 89 -0.32 -20.50 22.22
C ARG A 89 0.06 -20.62 20.74
N ALA A 90 -0.92 -20.89 19.87
CA ALA A 90 -0.71 -20.94 18.42
C ALA A 90 -0.50 -19.53 17.84
N VAL A 91 -1.23 -18.55 18.37
CA VAL A 91 -1.07 -17.14 17.97
C VAL A 91 0.33 -16.64 18.30
N GLY A 92 0.85 -16.91 19.50
CA GLY A 92 2.18 -16.47 19.90
C GLY A 92 3.29 -17.04 19.01
N ARG A 93 3.20 -18.30 18.63
CA ARG A 93 4.19 -18.92 17.72
C ARG A 93 4.11 -18.33 16.32
N ASN A 94 2.93 -18.20 15.76
CA ASN A 94 2.75 -17.64 14.43
C ASN A 94 3.22 -16.18 14.35
N VAL A 95 2.98 -15.40 15.41
CA VAL A 95 3.48 -14.02 15.51
C VAL A 95 4.99 -13.98 15.57
N ALA A 96 5.63 -14.88 16.36
CA ALA A 96 7.08 -14.95 16.45
C ALA A 96 7.72 -15.37 15.11
N GLU A 97 7.15 -16.36 14.42
CA GLU A 97 7.60 -16.79 13.09
C GLU A 97 7.47 -15.66 12.06
N LEU A 98 6.33 -14.96 12.05
CA LEU A 98 6.10 -13.82 11.15
C LEU A 98 7.05 -12.66 11.44
N PHE A 99 7.30 -12.37 12.71
CA PHE A 99 8.24 -11.34 13.14
C PHE A 99 9.67 -11.68 12.71
N ALA A 100 10.12 -12.92 12.93
CA ALA A 100 11.43 -13.36 12.50
C ALA A 100 11.59 -13.28 10.99
N TYR A 101 10.60 -13.76 10.23
CA TYR A 101 10.59 -13.65 8.76
C TYR A 101 10.67 -12.20 8.29
N SER A 102 9.82 -11.33 8.84
CA SER A 102 9.80 -9.90 8.48
C SER A 102 11.12 -9.22 8.79
N THR A 103 11.74 -9.54 9.92
CA THR A 103 13.05 -9.01 10.31
C THR A 103 14.14 -9.41 9.32
N VAL A 104 14.17 -10.68 8.91
CA VAL A 104 15.13 -11.18 7.92
C VAL A 104 14.92 -10.47 6.57
N VAL A 105 13.67 -10.34 6.12
CA VAL A 105 13.37 -9.65 4.85
C VAL A 105 13.82 -8.19 4.89
N ILE A 106 13.54 -7.46 5.98
CA ILE A 106 13.96 -6.06 6.14
C ILE A 106 15.49 -5.96 6.12
N LEU A 107 16.21 -6.81 6.88
CA LEU A 107 17.66 -6.79 6.91
C LEU A 107 18.27 -7.11 5.54
N LEU A 108 17.72 -8.06 4.80
CA LEU A 108 18.16 -8.36 3.44
C LEU A 108 17.89 -7.19 2.50
N GLN A 109 16.73 -6.57 2.59
CA GLN A 109 16.36 -5.43 1.74
C GLN A 109 17.28 -4.23 1.97
N TRP A 110 17.54 -3.87 3.22
CA TRP A 110 18.47 -2.79 3.58
C TRP A 110 19.91 -3.15 3.24
N GLY A 111 20.34 -4.38 3.52
CA GLY A 111 21.68 -4.87 3.20
C GLY A 111 21.96 -4.86 1.70
N LEU A 112 21.04 -5.37 0.88
CA LEU A 112 21.16 -5.33 -0.58
C LEU A 112 21.11 -3.89 -1.11
N GLY A 113 20.20 -3.07 -0.59
CA GLY A 113 20.12 -1.66 -0.97
C GLY A 113 21.42 -0.90 -0.69
N LEU A 114 22.00 -1.11 0.48
CA LEU A 114 23.29 -0.51 0.85
C LEU A 114 24.43 -1.02 -0.01
N ALA A 115 24.49 -2.33 -0.26
CA ALA A 115 25.51 -2.93 -1.12
C ALA A 115 25.47 -2.38 -2.55
N VAL A 116 24.27 -2.24 -3.12
CA VAL A 116 24.09 -1.64 -4.45
C VAL A 116 24.47 -0.15 -4.44
N ALA A 117 24.05 0.60 -3.43
CA ALA A 117 24.38 2.03 -3.30
C ALA A 117 25.91 2.23 -3.22
N LEU A 118 26.60 1.45 -2.38
CA LEU A 118 28.05 1.51 -2.26
C LEU A 118 28.77 1.08 -3.55
N SER A 119 28.25 0.08 -4.24
CA SER A 119 28.78 -0.35 -5.53
C SER A 119 28.70 0.74 -6.60
N LEU A 120 27.58 1.49 -6.63
CA LEU A 120 27.39 2.59 -7.57
C LEU A 120 28.21 3.84 -7.23
N ILE A 121 28.56 4.07 -5.96
CA ILE A 121 29.40 5.19 -5.54
C ILE A 121 30.87 4.94 -5.89
N HIS A 122 31.27 3.65 -6.00
CA HIS A 122 32.66 3.27 -6.32
C HIS A 122 32.97 3.19 -7.83
N ILE A 123 31.99 3.42 -8.69
CA ILE A 123 32.16 3.51 -10.14
C ILE A 123 32.19 4.98 -10.56
#